data_db11ab1136553bf48186af2a55962a27
#
_entry.id   db11ab1136553bf48186af2a55962a27
#
_cell.length_a   1.000
_cell.length_b   1.000
_cell.length_c   1.000
_cell.angle_alpha   90.00
_cell.angle_beta   90.00
_cell.angle_gamma   90.00
#
_symmetry.space_group_name_H-M   'P 1'
#
loop_
_entity.id
_entity.type
_entity.pdbx_description
1 polymer ?
#
loop_
_entity_poly.entity_id
_entity_poly.type
_entity_poly.pdbx_seq_one_letter_code
_entity_poly.pdbx_strand_id
1 'polypeptide(L)'
;MAQVINTNTMSLNAQRNLSTSGNSLATTIQRLSSGLRINSAKDDAAGLAISERFSTQIRGLDVAIRNANDGISLAQVAEGSLSEVGNNLQRIRELAVQASNATNSSSDRKALQAEVTQLVSEIDRVAKQ
;
A
#
# COMPACT_ATOMS: atom_id res chain seq x y z
N MET A 1 -44.36 -33.67 -48.78
CA MET A 1 -44.08 -33.41 -47.35
C MET A 1 -45.41 -33.78 -46.63
N ALA A 2 -45.32 -34.68 -45.70
CA ALA A 2 -46.55 -35.03 -44.91
C ALA A 2 -46.87 -33.84 -44.01
N GLN A 3 -48.00 -33.18 -44.26
CA GLN A 3 -48.52 -32.12 -43.38
C GLN A 3 -49.11 -32.79 -42.16
N VAL A 4 -48.40 -32.79 -41.06
CA VAL A 4 -48.90 -33.29 -39.78
C VAL A 4 -49.63 -32.11 -39.12
N ILE A 5 -50.94 -32.27 -39.00
CA ILE A 5 -51.90 -31.25 -38.53
C ILE A 5 -51.65 -30.92 -37.03
N ASN A 6 -51.17 -31.86 -36.24
CA ASN A 6 -50.98 -31.73 -34.79
C ASN A 6 -49.61 -31.28 -34.33
N THR A 7 -48.65 -31.15 -35.23
CA THR A 7 -47.28 -30.74 -34.84
C THR A 7 -46.67 -29.86 -35.91
N ASN A 8 -46.63 -28.58 -35.64
CA ASN A 8 -45.95 -27.62 -36.53
C ASN A 8 -44.45 -27.54 -36.16
N THR A 9 -43.63 -28.36 -36.88
CA THR A 9 -42.18 -28.45 -36.66
C THR A 9 -41.45 -27.14 -36.92
N MET A 10 -41.96 -26.30 -37.82
CA MET A 10 -41.39 -24.98 -38.11
C MET A 10 -41.61 -24.00 -36.92
N SER A 11 -42.81 -24.03 -36.33
CA SER A 11 -43.14 -23.24 -35.15
C SER A 11 -42.31 -23.66 -33.95
N LEU A 12 -42.16 -24.98 -33.71
CA LEU A 12 -41.31 -25.50 -32.63
C LEU A 12 -39.86 -25.15 -32.82
N ASN A 13 -39.35 -25.17 -34.04
CA ASN A 13 -37.96 -24.76 -34.36
C ASN A 13 -37.77 -23.27 -34.13
N ALA A 14 -38.71 -22.44 -34.56
CA ALA A 14 -38.68 -21.00 -34.31
C ALA A 14 -38.71 -20.68 -32.81
N GLN A 15 -39.56 -21.36 -32.03
CA GLN A 15 -39.60 -21.21 -30.58
C GLN A 15 -38.29 -21.61 -29.89
N ARG A 16 -37.64 -22.72 -30.30
CA ARG A 16 -36.32 -23.13 -29.78
C ARG A 16 -35.24 -22.08 -30.09
N ASN A 17 -35.20 -21.60 -31.34
CA ASN A 17 -34.25 -20.58 -31.73
C ASN A 17 -34.44 -19.27 -30.96
N LEU A 18 -35.71 -18.86 -30.74
CA LEU A 18 -36.02 -17.67 -29.96
C LEU A 18 -35.60 -17.84 -28.49
N SER A 19 -35.87 -19.02 -27.88
CA SER A 19 -35.44 -19.31 -26.51
C SER A 19 -33.90 -19.31 -26.38
N THR A 20 -33.18 -19.94 -27.32
CA THR A 20 -31.73 -19.95 -27.34
C THR A 20 -31.15 -18.55 -27.50
N SER A 21 -31.70 -17.75 -28.41
CA SER A 21 -31.30 -16.35 -28.63
C SER A 21 -31.58 -15.49 -27.40
N GLY A 22 -32.72 -15.67 -26.74
CA GLY A 22 -33.08 -14.98 -25.50
C GLY A 22 -32.10 -15.27 -24.35
N ASN A 23 -31.75 -16.56 -24.17
CA ASN A 23 -30.77 -16.96 -23.14
C ASN A 23 -29.37 -16.38 -23.41
N SER A 24 -28.92 -16.38 -24.67
CA SER A 24 -27.67 -15.78 -25.07
C SER A 24 -27.65 -14.26 -24.84
N LEU A 25 -28.77 -13.61 -25.16
CA LEU A 25 -28.93 -12.16 -24.94
C LEU A 25 -28.90 -11.83 -23.43
N ALA A 26 -29.61 -12.59 -22.61
CA ALA A 26 -29.60 -12.40 -21.15
C ALA A 26 -28.17 -12.50 -20.56
N THR A 27 -27.40 -13.52 -20.98
CA THR A 27 -26.01 -13.69 -20.56
C THR A 27 -25.14 -12.52 -21.01
N THR A 28 -25.33 -12.04 -22.26
CA THR A 28 -24.58 -10.93 -22.80
C THR A 28 -24.88 -9.61 -22.07
N ILE A 29 -26.16 -9.36 -21.77
CA ILE A 29 -26.59 -8.19 -20.98
C ILE A 29 -25.99 -8.25 -19.57
N GLN A 30 -26.00 -9.41 -18.94
CA GLN A 30 -25.39 -9.59 -17.61
C GLN A 30 -23.89 -9.29 -17.62
N ARG A 31 -23.14 -9.78 -18.61
CA ARG A 31 -21.71 -9.49 -18.80
C ARG A 31 -21.45 -8.02 -19.08
N LEU A 32 -22.28 -7.38 -19.91
CA LEU A 32 -22.17 -5.98 -20.24
C LEU A 32 -22.44 -5.10 -19.01
N SER A 33 -23.46 -5.44 -18.23
CA SER A 33 -23.82 -4.69 -17.01
C SER A 33 -22.78 -4.80 -15.91
N SER A 34 -22.19 -5.99 -15.72
CA SER A 34 -21.14 -6.20 -14.70
C SER A 34 -19.73 -5.78 -15.16
N GLY A 35 -19.51 -5.67 -16.48
CA GLY A 35 -18.19 -5.50 -17.07
C GLY A 35 -17.28 -6.72 -16.95
N LEU A 36 -17.80 -7.84 -16.42
CA LEU A 36 -17.04 -9.07 -16.16
C LEU A 36 -17.49 -10.21 -17.05
N ARG A 37 -16.55 -10.97 -17.58
CA ARG A 37 -16.83 -12.18 -18.37
C ARG A 37 -17.37 -13.34 -17.50
N ILE A 38 -16.86 -13.46 -16.28
CA ILE A 38 -17.22 -14.48 -15.29
C ILE A 38 -17.93 -13.76 -14.15
N ASN A 39 -19.20 -14.02 -13.97
CA ASN A 39 -20.06 -13.36 -13.00
C ASN A 39 -20.48 -14.29 -11.85
N SER A 40 -20.45 -15.60 -12.13
CA SER A 40 -20.84 -16.62 -11.18
C SER A 40 -20.07 -17.91 -11.39
N ALA A 41 -20.08 -18.79 -10.39
CA ALA A 41 -19.48 -20.12 -10.48
C ALA A 41 -20.11 -20.99 -11.60
N LYS A 42 -21.34 -20.65 -12.04
CA LYS A 42 -22.03 -21.31 -13.14
C LYS A 42 -21.34 -21.01 -14.49
N ASP A 43 -20.75 -19.82 -14.64
CA ASP A 43 -20.09 -19.42 -15.89
C ASP A 43 -18.73 -20.12 -16.04
N ASP A 44 -17.92 -20.10 -14.97
CA ASP A 44 -16.62 -20.75 -14.88
C ASP A 44 -16.16 -20.80 -13.41
N ALA A 45 -16.32 -21.95 -12.76
CA ALA A 45 -15.94 -22.13 -11.37
C ALA A 45 -14.42 -22.05 -11.14
N ALA A 46 -13.63 -22.56 -12.09
CA ALA A 46 -12.18 -22.53 -12.00
C ALA A 46 -11.65 -21.10 -12.19
N GLY A 47 -12.16 -20.39 -13.20
CA GLY A 47 -11.81 -19.00 -13.46
C GLY A 47 -12.22 -18.06 -12.33
N LEU A 48 -13.38 -18.31 -11.69
CA LEU A 48 -13.79 -17.53 -10.53
C LEU A 48 -12.84 -17.71 -9.35
N ALA A 49 -12.45 -18.95 -9.03
CA ALA A 49 -11.51 -19.24 -7.94
C ALA A 49 -10.12 -18.62 -8.20
N ILE A 50 -9.66 -18.60 -9.45
CA ILE A 50 -8.42 -17.93 -9.84
C ILE A 50 -8.56 -16.42 -9.67
N SER A 51 -9.65 -15.82 -10.13
CA SER A 51 -9.92 -14.38 -10.01
C SER A 51 -9.95 -13.93 -8.55
N GLU A 52 -10.61 -14.69 -7.67
CA GLU A 52 -10.65 -14.43 -6.23
C GLU A 52 -9.25 -14.46 -5.59
N ARG A 53 -8.43 -15.47 -5.97
CA ARG A 53 -7.04 -15.52 -5.49
C ARG A 53 -6.20 -14.33 -5.97
N PHE A 54 -6.32 -13.97 -7.23
CA PHE A 54 -5.63 -12.79 -7.75
C PHE A 54 -6.09 -11.50 -7.08
N SER A 55 -7.40 -11.32 -6.88
CA SER A 55 -7.95 -10.17 -6.16
C SER A 55 -7.38 -10.07 -4.73
N THR A 56 -7.27 -11.20 -4.05
CA THR A 56 -6.67 -11.26 -2.71
C THR A 56 -5.17 -10.92 -2.74
N GLN A 57 -4.43 -11.45 -3.73
CA GLN A 57 -3.01 -11.14 -3.89
C GLN A 57 -2.77 -9.67 -4.22
N ILE A 58 -3.57 -9.08 -5.13
CA ILE A 58 -3.49 -7.66 -5.48
C ILE A 58 -3.70 -6.80 -4.24
N ARG A 59 -4.77 -7.06 -3.46
CA ARG A 59 -5.01 -6.34 -2.21
C ARG A 59 -3.86 -6.49 -1.21
N GLY A 60 -3.29 -7.70 -1.12
CA GLY A 60 -2.11 -7.95 -0.28
C GLY A 60 -0.88 -7.15 -0.73
N LEU A 61 -0.63 -7.08 -2.04
CA LEU A 61 0.45 -6.28 -2.61
C LEU A 61 0.24 -4.78 -2.40
N ASP A 62 -0.99 -4.28 -2.54
CA ASP A 62 -1.31 -2.87 -2.28
C ASP A 62 -1.02 -2.49 -0.82
N VAL A 63 -1.35 -3.36 0.12
CA VAL A 63 -1.01 -3.17 1.54
C VAL A 63 0.50 -3.24 1.75
N ALA A 64 1.19 -4.19 1.12
CA ALA A 64 2.66 -4.31 1.23
C ALA A 64 3.38 -3.08 0.68
N ILE A 65 2.92 -2.52 -0.45
CA ILE A 65 3.45 -1.27 -1.02
C ILE A 65 3.26 -0.11 -0.05
N ARG A 66 2.08 0.00 0.56
CA ARG A 66 1.81 1.04 1.56
C ARG A 66 2.71 0.90 2.77
N ASN A 67 2.82 -0.31 3.32
CA ASN A 67 3.70 -0.58 4.46
C ASN A 67 5.19 -0.31 4.13
N ALA A 68 5.62 -0.58 2.90
CA ALA A 68 6.97 -0.25 2.45
C ALA A 68 7.19 1.28 2.40
N ASN A 69 6.23 2.05 1.91
CA ASN A 69 6.28 3.51 1.90
C ASN A 69 6.27 4.08 3.32
N ASP A 70 5.48 3.51 4.23
CA ASP A 70 5.47 3.88 5.63
C ASP A 70 6.84 3.58 6.29
N GLY A 71 7.43 2.43 5.97
CA GLY A 71 8.80 2.09 6.40
C GLY A 71 9.86 3.05 5.88
N ILE A 72 9.77 3.46 4.62
CA ILE A 72 10.67 4.48 4.04
C ILE A 72 10.51 5.81 4.78
N SER A 73 9.27 6.24 5.04
CA SER A 73 9.00 7.47 5.77
C SER A 73 9.57 7.44 7.19
N LEU A 74 9.42 6.31 7.89
CA LEU A 74 10.04 6.10 9.20
C LEU A 74 11.57 6.17 9.15
N ALA A 75 12.17 5.52 8.14
CA ALA A 75 13.62 5.55 7.95
C ALA A 75 14.14 6.98 7.67
N GLN A 76 13.42 7.78 6.88
CA GLN A 76 13.75 9.17 6.62
C GLN A 76 13.70 10.04 7.89
N VAL A 77 12.68 9.84 8.74
CA VAL A 77 12.60 10.54 10.04
C VAL A 77 13.77 10.13 10.94
N ALA A 78 14.10 8.84 11.00
CA ALA A 78 15.23 8.34 11.77
C ALA A 78 16.57 8.91 11.25
N GLU A 79 16.76 9.00 9.93
CA GLU A 79 17.95 9.60 9.31
C GLU A 79 18.08 11.09 9.67
N GLY A 80 16.98 11.83 9.63
CA GLY A 80 16.95 13.23 10.07
C GLY A 80 17.36 13.38 11.55
N SER A 81 16.79 12.54 12.41
CA SER A 81 17.13 12.54 13.84
C SER A 81 18.59 12.17 14.10
N LEU A 82 19.14 11.18 13.39
CA LEU A 82 20.55 10.81 13.50
C LEU A 82 21.50 11.92 13.01
N SER A 83 21.09 12.64 11.97
CA SER A 83 21.86 13.81 11.49
C SER A 83 21.93 14.90 12.56
N GLU A 84 20.81 15.18 13.24
CA GLU A 84 20.75 16.15 14.35
C GLU A 84 21.67 15.72 15.51
N VAL A 85 21.61 14.44 15.91
CA VAL A 85 22.53 13.88 16.91
C VAL A 85 23.98 14.03 16.49
N GLY A 86 24.30 13.78 15.22
CA GLY A 86 25.65 13.96 14.68
C GLY A 86 26.14 15.40 14.79
N ASN A 87 25.29 16.36 14.44
CA ASN A 87 25.59 17.79 14.55
C ASN A 87 25.86 18.22 16.03
N ASN A 88 25.00 17.76 16.94
CA ASN A 88 25.14 18.05 18.37
C ASN A 88 26.44 17.45 18.94
N LEU A 89 26.80 16.22 18.53
CA LEU A 89 28.07 15.61 18.94
C LEU A 89 29.29 16.36 18.40
N GLN A 90 29.25 16.84 17.16
CA GLN A 90 30.31 17.69 16.59
C GLN A 90 30.44 18.99 17.39
N ARG A 91 29.33 19.63 17.74
CA ARG A 91 29.32 20.82 18.56
C ARG A 91 29.91 20.59 19.96
N ILE A 92 29.57 19.50 20.62
CA ILE A 92 30.14 19.09 21.89
C ILE A 92 31.65 18.89 21.77
N ARG A 93 32.11 18.28 20.66
CA ARG A 93 33.57 18.15 20.40
C ARG A 93 34.28 19.50 20.25
N GLU A 94 33.69 20.44 19.52
CA GLU A 94 34.21 21.80 19.38
C GLU A 94 34.35 22.47 20.73
N LEU A 95 33.30 22.43 21.55
CA LEU A 95 33.30 23.00 22.91
C LEU A 95 34.36 22.35 23.82
N ALA A 96 34.53 21.02 23.69
CA ALA A 96 35.58 20.31 24.45
C ALA A 96 36.99 20.73 24.05
N VAL A 97 37.25 20.92 22.74
CA VAL A 97 38.52 21.44 22.24
C VAL A 97 38.74 22.87 22.72
N GLN A 98 37.70 23.71 22.67
CA GLN A 98 37.79 25.09 23.20
C GLN A 98 38.05 25.10 24.70
N ALA A 99 37.39 24.25 25.48
CA ALA A 99 37.58 24.16 26.93
C ALA A 99 38.99 23.68 27.34
N SER A 100 39.68 22.92 26.47
CA SER A 100 41.04 22.43 26.72
C SER A 100 42.09 23.53 26.65
N ASN A 101 41.77 24.71 26.10
CA ASN A 101 42.71 25.83 26.05
C ASN A 101 42.97 26.38 27.46
N ALA A 102 44.25 26.52 27.82
CA ALA A 102 44.69 26.98 29.13
C ALA A 102 44.34 28.47 29.42
N THR A 103 44.00 29.26 28.39
CA THR A 103 43.61 30.67 28.55
C THR A 103 42.21 30.86 29.10
N ASN A 104 41.37 29.81 29.12
CA ASN A 104 40.00 29.85 29.64
C ASN A 104 39.99 29.93 31.18
N SER A 105 39.26 30.90 31.71
CA SER A 105 39.01 31.02 33.14
C SER A 105 38.07 29.89 33.63
N SER A 106 37.99 29.69 34.93
CA SER A 106 37.04 28.75 35.52
C SER A 106 35.58 29.15 35.26
N SER A 107 35.29 30.41 35.08
CA SER A 107 33.96 30.93 34.70
C SER A 107 33.60 30.57 33.26
N ASP A 108 34.55 30.72 32.32
CA ASP A 108 34.35 30.40 30.91
C ASP A 108 34.12 28.89 30.72
N ARG A 109 34.86 28.06 31.42
CA ARG A 109 34.66 26.61 31.40
C ARG A 109 33.29 26.19 31.95
N LYS A 110 32.74 26.90 32.96
CA LYS A 110 31.38 26.64 33.44
C LYS A 110 30.34 27.03 32.43
N ALA A 111 30.53 28.13 31.68
CA ALA A 111 29.62 28.52 30.59
C ALA A 111 29.62 27.47 29.46
N LEU A 112 30.81 27.03 29.02
CA LEU A 112 30.93 25.95 28.01
C LEU A 112 30.27 24.64 28.49
N GLN A 113 30.43 24.28 29.78
CA GLN A 113 29.81 23.11 30.37
C GLN A 113 28.27 23.20 30.38
N ALA A 114 27.70 24.39 30.60
CA ALA A 114 26.26 24.60 30.54
C ALA A 114 25.72 24.36 29.11
N GLU A 115 26.43 24.82 28.07
CA GLU A 115 26.09 24.57 26.67
C GLU A 115 26.13 23.06 26.35
N VAL A 116 27.20 22.37 26.78
CA VAL A 116 27.31 20.90 26.62
C VAL A 116 26.16 20.18 27.30
N THR A 117 25.76 20.59 28.48
CA THR A 117 24.63 19.97 29.21
C THR A 117 23.30 20.13 28.44
N GLN A 118 23.10 21.28 27.81
CA GLN A 118 21.91 21.48 26.97
C GLN A 118 21.94 20.63 25.71
N LEU A 119 23.08 20.53 25.01
CA LEU A 119 23.25 19.68 23.85
C LEU A 119 23.03 18.19 24.17
N VAL A 120 23.49 17.72 25.32
CA VAL A 120 23.22 16.34 25.79
C VAL A 120 21.73 16.13 26.06
N SER A 121 21.05 17.10 26.67
CA SER A 121 19.60 17.04 26.90
C SER A 121 18.82 17.01 25.59
N GLU A 122 19.29 17.73 24.57
CA GLU A 122 18.69 17.72 23.23
C GLU A 122 18.88 16.37 22.53
N ILE A 123 20.08 15.77 22.64
CA ILE A 123 20.32 14.40 22.14
C ILE A 123 19.36 13.40 22.80
N ASP A 124 19.18 13.48 24.13
CA ASP A 124 18.24 12.60 24.86
C ASP A 124 16.78 12.82 24.43
N ARG A 125 16.40 14.06 24.15
CA ARG A 125 15.09 14.40 23.61
C ARG A 125 14.86 13.78 22.22
N VAL A 126 15.83 13.92 21.32
CA VAL A 126 15.76 13.38 19.95
C VAL A 126 15.74 11.85 19.97
N ALA A 127 16.50 11.22 20.87
CA ALA A 127 16.53 9.76 21.01
C ALA A 127 15.24 9.15 21.55
N LYS A 128 14.36 9.95 22.17
CA LYS A 128 13.06 9.51 22.74
C LYS A 128 11.84 9.82 21.86
N GLN A 129 12.04 10.46 20.73
CA GLN A 129 11.00 10.71 19.71
C GLN A 129 10.80 9.50 18.79
#